data_9f32a4ae6e034a0b5a2034ba57be77cd
#
_entry.id   9f32a4ae6e034a0b5a2034ba57be77cd
#
_cell.length_a   1.000
_cell.length_b   1.000
_cell.length_c   1.000
_cell.angle_alpha   90.00
_cell.angle_beta   90.00
_cell.angle_gamma   90.00
#
_symmetry.space_group_name_H-M   'P 1'
#
loop_
_entity.id
_entity.type
_entity.pdbx_description
1 polymer ?
#
loop_
_entity_poly.entity_id
_entity_poly.type
_entity_poly.pdbx_seq_one_letter_code
_entity_poly.pdbx_strand_id
1 'polypeptide(L)'
;GSLTVTGNYKHAITSDDYVRFRSGCNITVVSAKKDGIHTNESVIIGGGILNISSDGDAIQCEEGGITMTGGFAKLSTTDNKAHGLKSCLDVVISGGAIQAQVAGAASKGISCDGNLTISGGKLTAFTSQTALYEDNDLSSCAGIKCDGNILITGGEIAIQSTGGAGKGINCDGSITINDGTVKVITTGTQCVYGKLDSSAKGIKADGALTINGGTVLVKA
;
A
#
# COMPACT_ATOMS: atom_id res chain seq x y z
N GLY A 1 -19.20 11.67 13.05
CA GLY A 1 -20.20 10.61 12.90
C GLY A 1 -19.56 9.25 12.72
N SER A 2 -20.35 8.19 12.87
CA SER A 2 -19.90 6.80 12.73
C SER A 2 -20.71 6.08 11.67
N LEU A 3 -20.03 5.23 10.88
CA LEU A 3 -20.64 4.33 9.91
C LEU A 3 -20.04 2.94 10.07
N THR A 4 -20.89 1.93 10.20
CA THR A 4 -20.49 0.52 10.17
C THR A 4 -21.22 -0.13 9.00
N VAL A 5 -20.50 -0.82 8.13
CA VAL A 5 -21.04 -1.38 6.90
C VAL A 5 -20.41 -2.74 6.58
N THR A 6 -21.18 -3.58 5.88
CA THR A 6 -20.76 -4.88 5.32
C THR A 6 -21.14 -4.94 3.84
N GLY A 7 -20.18 -5.20 2.99
CA GLY A 7 -20.39 -5.42 1.55
C GLY A 7 -20.55 -6.90 1.23
N ASN A 8 -21.76 -7.44 1.38
CA ASN A 8 -22.02 -8.88 1.26
C ASN A 8 -21.86 -9.44 -0.17
N TYR A 9 -21.86 -8.58 -1.18
CA TYR A 9 -21.84 -8.99 -2.57
C TYR A 9 -20.68 -8.39 -3.36
N LYS A 10 -20.36 -7.10 -3.12
CA LYS A 10 -19.34 -6.37 -3.86
C LYS A 10 -18.56 -5.46 -2.89
N HIS A 11 -18.41 -4.20 -3.22
CA HIS A 11 -17.75 -3.18 -2.39
C HIS A 11 -18.65 -2.77 -1.22
N ALA A 12 -18.07 -2.33 -0.12
CA ALA A 12 -18.85 -1.85 1.01
C ALA A 12 -19.26 -0.38 0.86
N ILE A 13 -18.36 0.47 0.37
CA ILE A 13 -18.59 1.89 0.09
C ILE A 13 -18.12 2.19 -1.33
N THR A 14 -18.98 2.82 -2.13
CA THR A 14 -18.63 3.22 -3.51
C THR A 14 -19.00 4.67 -3.77
N SER A 15 -18.23 5.32 -4.63
CA SER A 15 -18.54 6.63 -5.19
C SER A 15 -18.02 6.69 -6.62
N ASP A 16 -18.84 7.21 -7.54
CA ASP A 16 -18.40 7.46 -8.92
C ASP A 16 -17.53 8.71 -9.04
N ASP A 17 -17.51 9.54 -8.01
CA ASP A 17 -16.69 10.74 -7.89
C ASP A 17 -15.61 10.49 -6.81
N TYR A 18 -15.56 11.24 -5.75
CA TYR A 18 -14.58 11.11 -4.67
C TYR A 18 -15.19 10.69 -3.33
N VAL A 19 -14.35 10.13 -2.45
CA VAL A 19 -14.68 9.94 -1.03
C VAL A 19 -13.75 10.76 -0.16
N ARG A 20 -14.33 11.52 0.79
CA ARG A 20 -13.56 12.32 1.74
C ARG A 20 -13.89 11.98 3.18
N PHE A 21 -12.84 11.70 3.95
CA PHE A 21 -12.92 11.48 5.39
C PHE A 21 -12.35 12.68 6.14
N ARG A 22 -13.09 13.19 7.13
CA ARG A 22 -12.70 14.35 7.95
C ARG A 22 -12.51 13.92 9.40
N SER A 23 -11.88 14.79 10.19
CA SER A 23 -11.78 14.58 11.64
C SER A 23 -13.17 14.34 12.26
N GLY A 24 -13.24 13.44 13.25
CA GLY A 24 -14.49 13.07 13.92
C GLY A 24 -15.33 12.01 13.18
N CYS A 25 -14.92 11.52 12.01
CA CYS A 25 -15.53 10.32 11.43
C CYS A 25 -14.92 9.04 12.00
N ASN A 26 -15.77 8.01 12.13
CA ASN A 26 -15.35 6.66 12.51
C ASN A 26 -16.02 5.67 11.55
N ILE A 27 -15.25 5.11 10.66
CA ILE A 27 -15.75 4.23 9.61
C ILE A 27 -15.25 2.82 9.88
N THR A 28 -16.17 1.87 9.92
CA THR A 28 -15.85 0.45 10.04
C THR A 28 -16.48 -0.30 8.87
N VAL A 29 -15.64 -0.82 7.99
CA VAL A 29 -16.02 -1.87 7.04
C VAL A 29 -15.68 -3.20 7.70
N VAL A 30 -16.73 -3.91 8.13
CA VAL A 30 -16.60 -5.20 8.84
C VAL A 30 -16.05 -6.27 7.90
N SER A 31 -16.58 -6.29 6.66
CA SER A 31 -16.09 -7.09 5.54
C SER A 31 -16.64 -6.54 4.23
N ALA A 32 -15.94 -6.78 3.13
CA ALA A 32 -16.43 -6.56 1.78
C ALA A 32 -15.96 -7.70 0.88
N LYS A 33 -16.83 -8.17 -0.03
CA LYS A 33 -16.53 -9.25 -0.97
C LYS A 33 -15.63 -8.82 -2.13
N LYS A 34 -15.52 -7.53 -2.32
CA LYS A 34 -14.52 -6.86 -3.13
C LYS A 34 -13.86 -5.79 -2.27
N ASP A 35 -13.78 -4.55 -2.74
CA ASP A 35 -13.06 -3.50 -2.04
C ASP A 35 -13.87 -2.95 -0.86
N GLY A 36 -13.16 -2.55 0.17
CA GLY A 36 -13.79 -1.87 1.30
C GLY A 36 -14.33 -0.51 0.88
N ILE A 37 -13.50 0.31 0.28
CA ILE A 37 -13.86 1.60 -0.32
C ILE A 37 -13.38 1.61 -1.76
N HIS A 38 -14.30 1.92 -2.67
CA HIS A 38 -14.04 1.96 -4.12
C HIS A 38 -14.51 3.30 -4.68
N THR A 39 -13.64 4.03 -5.36
CA THR A 39 -14.00 5.26 -6.03
C THR A 39 -13.40 5.29 -7.44
N ASN A 40 -14.07 6.01 -8.34
CA ASN A 40 -13.48 6.27 -9.64
C ASN A 40 -12.41 7.36 -9.54
N GLU A 41 -12.72 8.52 -8.91
CA GLU A 41 -11.79 9.66 -8.94
C GLU A 41 -10.79 9.68 -7.76
N SER A 42 -11.17 10.13 -6.57
CA SER A 42 -10.19 10.41 -5.53
C SER A 42 -10.58 9.93 -4.14
N VAL A 43 -9.60 9.55 -3.33
CA VAL A 43 -9.77 9.34 -1.89
C VAL A 43 -8.98 10.38 -1.11
N ILE A 44 -9.66 11.11 -0.23
CA ILE A 44 -9.06 12.16 0.59
C ILE A 44 -9.27 11.83 2.06
N ILE A 45 -8.19 11.53 2.79
CA ILE A 45 -8.22 11.20 4.21
C ILE A 45 -7.58 12.38 4.98
N GLY A 46 -8.44 13.34 5.39
CA GLY A 46 -8.03 14.49 6.18
C GLY A 46 -8.11 14.27 7.70
N GLY A 47 -8.63 13.12 8.14
CA GLY A 47 -8.78 12.78 9.55
C GLY A 47 -9.71 11.61 9.77
N GLY A 48 -10.06 11.36 11.03
CA GLY A 48 -10.96 10.27 11.43
C GLY A 48 -10.26 8.93 11.66
N ILE A 49 -11.05 7.90 11.90
CA ILE A 49 -10.62 6.52 12.11
C ILE A 49 -11.29 5.64 11.06
N LEU A 50 -10.50 4.94 10.29
CA LEU A 50 -10.94 3.99 9.27
C LEU A 50 -10.46 2.59 9.67
N ASN A 51 -11.38 1.67 9.94
CA ASN A 51 -11.09 0.25 10.13
C ASN A 51 -11.73 -0.51 8.98
N ILE A 52 -10.93 -1.02 8.07
CA ILE A 52 -11.41 -1.62 6.83
C ILE A 52 -10.89 -3.05 6.71
N SER A 53 -11.83 -3.99 6.55
CA SER A 53 -11.55 -5.39 6.19
C SER A 53 -12.27 -5.72 4.89
N SER A 54 -11.56 -6.31 3.93
CA SER A 54 -12.09 -6.66 2.62
C SER A 54 -11.41 -7.91 2.07
N ASP A 55 -12.09 -8.60 1.16
CA ASP A 55 -11.47 -9.65 0.37
C ASP A 55 -10.57 -9.00 -0.70
N GLY A 56 -11.11 -8.03 -1.49
CA GLY A 56 -10.36 -7.19 -2.43
C GLY A 56 -9.57 -6.05 -1.77
N ASP A 57 -9.31 -4.98 -2.52
CA ASP A 57 -8.54 -3.83 -2.02
C ASP A 57 -9.23 -3.17 -0.83
N ALA A 58 -8.48 -2.75 0.19
CA ALA A 58 -9.13 -2.05 1.30
C ALA A 58 -9.62 -0.67 0.87
N ILE A 59 -8.80 0.08 0.12
CA ILE A 59 -9.17 1.34 -0.51
C ILE A 59 -8.64 1.34 -1.94
N GLN A 60 -9.53 1.43 -2.93
CA GLN A 60 -9.19 1.55 -4.34
C GLN A 60 -9.69 2.85 -4.93
N CYS A 61 -8.87 3.46 -5.78
CA CYS A 61 -9.17 4.61 -6.61
C CYS A 61 -8.79 4.26 -8.07
N GLU A 62 -9.77 4.24 -8.99
CA GLU A 62 -9.54 3.70 -10.35
C GLU A 62 -8.93 4.72 -11.31
N GLU A 63 -9.32 5.99 -11.24
CA GLU A 63 -8.88 7.03 -12.20
C GLU A 63 -8.16 8.19 -11.55
N GLY A 64 -8.15 8.25 -10.21
CA GLY A 64 -7.58 9.36 -9.48
C GLY A 64 -6.49 8.96 -8.49
N GLY A 65 -6.20 9.86 -7.56
CA GLY A 65 -5.17 9.74 -6.55
C GLY A 65 -5.70 9.57 -5.13
N ILE A 66 -4.81 9.14 -4.24
CA ILE A 66 -5.10 9.03 -2.82
C ILE A 66 -4.27 10.04 -2.04
N THR A 67 -4.92 10.90 -1.26
CA THR A 67 -4.24 11.87 -0.40
C THR A 67 -4.58 11.63 1.07
N MET A 68 -3.56 11.50 1.92
CA MET A 68 -3.73 11.42 3.36
C MET A 68 -2.94 12.52 4.06
N THR A 69 -3.66 13.37 4.79
CA THR A 69 -3.09 14.48 5.57
C THR A 69 -3.28 14.31 7.08
N GLY A 70 -4.05 13.30 7.52
CA GLY A 70 -4.33 13.04 8.93
C GLY A 70 -5.19 11.81 9.14
N GLY A 71 -5.53 11.52 10.39
CA GLY A 71 -6.37 10.38 10.78
C GLY A 71 -5.60 9.07 10.94
N PHE A 72 -6.34 8.00 11.08
CA PHE A 72 -5.82 6.64 11.25
C PHE A 72 -6.57 5.68 10.33
N ALA A 73 -5.85 4.92 9.53
CA ALA A 73 -6.39 3.90 8.66
C ALA A 73 -5.77 2.53 8.98
N LYS A 74 -6.60 1.60 9.45
CA LYS A 74 -6.25 0.18 9.60
C LYS A 74 -6.90 -0.59 8.45
N LEU A 75 -6.07 -1.21 7.61
CA LEU A 75 -6.44 -1.84 6.37
C LEU A 75 -6.07 -3.31 6.40
N SER A 76 -7.02 -4.20 6.15
CA SER A 76 -6.81 -5.66 6.11
C SER A 76 -7.44 -6.23 4.86
N THR A 77 -6.66 -7.01 4.09
CA THR A 77 -7.11 -7.66 2.86
C THR A 77 -6.73 -9.13 2.82
N THR A 78 -7.49 -9.96 2.10
CA THR A 78 -7.30 -11.42 2.11
C THR A 78 -7.08 -12.05 0.75
N ASP A 79 -7.64 -11.53 -0.33
CA ASP A 79 -7.50 -12.13 -1.66
C ASP A 79 -6.11 -11.89 -2.27
N ASN A 80 -5.75 -12.73 -3.21
CA ASN A 80 -4.55 -12.49 -4.03
C ASN A 80 -4.69 -11.18 -4.80
N LYS A 81 -3.59 -10.46 -4.95
CA LYS A 81 -3.53 -9.14 -5.60
C LYS A 81 -4.41 -8.06 -4.94
N ALA A 82 -4.90 -8.29 -3.72
CA ALA A 82 -5.63 -7.31 -2.94
C ALA A 82 -4.65 -6.42 -2.16
N HIS A 83 -4.84 -5.11 -2.21
CA HIS A 83 -3.92 -4.12 -1.68
C HIS A 83 -4.52 -3.33 -0.49
N GLY A 84 -3.67 -2.79 0.36
CA GLY A 84 -4.11 -1.86 1.40
C GLY A 84 -4.63 -0.55 0.78
N LEU A 85 -3.79 0.14 0.04
CA LEU A 85 -4.16 1.26 -0.82
C LEU A 85 -3.79 0.93 -2.26
N LYS A 86 -4.72 1.17 -3.19
CA LYS A 86 -4.48 1.07 -4.62
C LYS A 86 -4.95 2.33 -5.34
N SER A 87 -4.06 2.92 -6.13
CA SER A 87 -4.30 4.16 -6.86
C SER A 87 -3.73 4.08 -8.28
N CYS A 88 -4.52 4.47 -9.27
CA CYS A 88 -4.05 4.61 -10.65
C CYS A 88 -3.21 5.88 -10.90
N LEU A 89 -3.33 6.89 -10.02
CA LEU A 89 -2.49 8.08 -10.06
C LEU A 89 -1.64 8.17 -8.78
N ASP A 90 -1.27 9.39 -8.42
CA ASP A 90 -0.35 9.66 -7.33
C ASP A 90 -0.94 9.29 -5.95
N VAL A 91 -0.07 8.86 -5.04
CA VAL A 91 -0.36 8.74 -3.62
C VAL A 91 0.46 9.76 -2.85
N VAL A 92 -0.20 10.59 -2.03
CA VAL A 92 0.43 11.61 -1.21
C VAL A 92 0.10 11.39 0.25
N ILE A 93 1.12 11.20 1.08
CA ILE A 93 0.99 11.02 2.54
C ILE A 93 1.79 12.14 3.22
N SER A 94 1.11 13.11 3.81
CA SER A 94 1.73 14.21 4.56
C SER A 94 1.46 14.17 6.06
N GLY A 95 0.60 13.23 6.52
CA GLY A 95 0.28 13.07 7.94
C GLY A 95 -0.62 11.87 8.18
N GLY A 96 -0.99 11.67 9.45
CA GLY A 96 -1.81 10.54 9.86
C GLY A 96 -1.03 9.23 10.04
N ALA A 97 -1.75 8.12 10.18
CA ALA A 97 -1.15 6.81 10.31
C ALA A 97 -1.89 5.75 9.51
N ILE A 98 -1.14 4.92 8.79
CA ILE A 98 -1.62 3.78 8.01
C ILE A 98 -1.03 2.49 8.59
N GLN A 99 -1.88 1.51 8.85
CA GLN A 99 -1.50 0.14 9.15
C GLN A 99 -2.12 -0.78 8.10
N ALA A 100 -1.33 -1.26 7.15
CA ALA A 100 -1.77 -2.18 6.12
C ALA A 100 -1.28 -3.60 6.44
N GLN A 101 -2.21 -4.55 6.56
CA GLN A 101 -1.96 -5.97 6.71
C GLN A 101 -2.61 -6.69 5.54
N VAL A 102 -1.83 -7.10 4.58
CA VAL A 102 -2.31 -7.75 3.37
C VAL A 102 -1.87 -9.21 3.34
N ALA A 103 -2.84 -10.12 3.26
CA ALA A 103 -2.63 -11.55 3.45
C ALA A 103 -2.64 -12.36 2.15
N GLY A 104 -2.99 -11.77 1.01
CA GLY A 104 -3.01 -12.46 -0.28
C GLY A 104 -1.63 -12.53 -0.97
N ALA A 105 -1.45 -13.51 -1.85
CA ALA A 105 -0.28 -13.57 -2.72
C ALA A 105 -0.26 -12.39 -3.70
N ALA A 106 0.91 -11.91 -4.07
CA ALA A 106 1.11 -10.73 -4.92
C ALA A 106 0.44 -9.43 -4.42
N SER A 107 0.05 -9.36 -3.13
CA SER A 107 -0.59 -8.19 -2.53
C SER A 107 0.43 -7.15 -2.09
N LYS A 108 0.02 -5.88 -2.02
CA LYS A 108 0.87 -4.75 -1.63
C LYS A 108 0.21 -3.93 -0.52
N GLY A 109 1.01 -3.44 0.43
CA GLY A 109 0.53 -2.47 1.41
C GLY A 109 0.04 -1.19 0.73
N ILE A 110 0.85 -0.64 -0.18
CA ILE A 110 0.49 0.45 -1.10
C ILE A 110 0.87 0.02 -2.52
N SER A 111 -0.06 0.16 -3.46
CA SER A 111 0.16 0.05 -4.90
C SER A 111 -0.22 1.38 -5.56
N CYS A 112 0.71 1.97 -6.29
CA CYS A 112 0.57 3.29 -6.90
C CYS A 112 1.11 3.25 -8.33
N ASP A 113 0.26 3.53 -9.32
CA ASP A 113 0.68 3.54 -10.72
C ASP A 113 1.36 4.88 -11.08
N GLY A 114 0.99 5.98 -10.41
CA GLY A 114 1.67 7.27 -10.47
C GLY A 114 2.86 7.36 -9.52
N ASN A 115 3.11 8.57 -8.98
CA ASN A 115 4.19 8.81 -8.03
C ASN A 115 3.71 8.64 -6.57
N LEU A 116 4.62 8.24 -5.70
CA LEU A 116 4.39 8.21 -4.25
C LEU A 116 5.21 9.30 -3.56
N THR A 117 4.54 10.20 -2.86
CA THR A 117 5.19 11.20 -2.01
C THR A 117 4.84 10.98 -0.55
N ILE A 118 5.85 10.82 0.31
CA ILE A 118 5.68 10.74 1.76
C ILE A 118 6.48 11.87 2.40
N SER A 119 5.78 12.87 2.94
CA SER A 119 6.39 14.03 3.61
C SER A 119 6.15 14.04 5.12
N GLY A 120 5.36 13.10 5.65
CA GLY A 120 5.04 12.99 7.07
C GLY A 120 4.16 11.78 7.37
N GLY A 121 3.71 11.70 8.61
CA GLY A 121 2.85 10.60 9.06
C GLY A 121 3.61 9.30 9.36
N LYS A 122 2.83 8.23 9.53
CA LYS A 122 3.35 6.90 9.83
C LYS A 122 2.74 5.85 8.91
N LEU A 123 3.57 5.09 8.24
CA LEU A 123 3.18 3.93 7.43
C LEU A 123 3.75 2.65 8.03
N THR A 124 2.88 1.71 8.34
CA THR A 124 3.27 0.34 8.67
C THR A 124 2.63 -0.61 7.67
N ALA A 125 3.42 -1.42 6.99
CA ALA A 125 2.93 -2.41 6.03
C ALA A 125 3.51 -3.80 6.34
N PHE A 126 2.61 -4.78 6.37
CA PHE A 126 2.97 -6.18 6.56
C PHE A 126 2.41 -7.03 5.42
N THR A 127 3.27 -7.82 4.79
CA THR A 127 2.92 -8.82 3.79
C THR A 127 3.58 -10.15 4.13
N SER A 128 2.86 -11.27 3.99
CA SER A 128 3.36 -12.58 4.42
C SER A 128 3.34 -13.64 3.33
N GLN A 129 2.59 -13.43 2.26
CA GLN A 129 2.46 -14.41 1.20
C GLN A 129 3.57 -14.30 0.15
N THR A 130 3.67 -15.35 -0.64
CA THR A 130 4.66 -15.48 -1.70
C THR A 130 4.24 -14.74 -2.98
N ALA A 131 5.14 -14.71 -3.96
CA ALA A 131 4.81 -14.31 -5.32
C ALA A 131 3.73 -15.22 -5.93
N LEU A 132 2.93 -14.64 -6.81
CA LEU A 132 1.91 -15.33 -7.58
C LEU A 132 2.35 -15.40 -9.04
N TYR A 133 2.32 -16.61 -9.61
CA TYR A 133 2.48 -16.80 -11.03
C TYR A 133 1.11 -16.79 -11.72
N GLU A 134 0.92 -15.89 -12.65
CA GLU A 134 -0.29 -15.76 -13.44
C GLU A 134 0.05 -15.01 -14.74
N ASP A 135 -0.59 -15.35 -15.84
CA ASP A 135 -0.43 -14.70 -17.15
C ASP A 135 1.04 -14.57 -17.63
N ASN A 136 1.85 -15.59 -17.37
CA ASN A 136 3.29 -15.61 -17.68
C ASN A 136 4.12 -14.54 -16.93
N ASP A 137 3.62 -14.02 -15.82
CA ASP A 137 4.31 -13.11 -14.91
C ASP A 137 4.43 -13.69 -13.50
N LEU A 138 5.47 -13.29 -12.78
CA LEU A 138 5.71 -13.64 -11.39
C LEU A 138 5.63 -12.38 -10.51
N SER A 139 4.41 -12.02 -10.12
CA SER A 139 4.13 -10.84 -9.32
C SER A 139 4.42 -11.07 -7.83
N SER A 140 5.23 -10.23 -7.22
CA SER A 140 5.66 -10.36 -5.81
C SER A 140 4.77 -9.56 -4.86
N CYS A 141 4.70 -9.99 -3.59
CA CYS A 141 4.22 -9.13 -2.52
C CYS A 141 5.19 -7.96 -2.29
N ALA A 142 4.68 -6.81 -1.87
CA ALA A 142 5.50 -5.66 -1.50
C ALA A 142 4.84 -4.84 -0.39
N GLY A 143 5.64 -4.24 0.49
CA GLY A 143 5.12 -3.20 1.39
C GLY A 143 4.67 -1.98 0.61
N ILE A 144 5.49 -1.52 -0.34
CA ILE A 144 5.19 -0.46 -1.30
C ILE A 144 5.56 -0.93 -2.69
N LYS A 145 4.64 -0.79 -3.65
CA LYS A 145 4.88 -0.86 -5.09
C LYS A 145 4.51 0.50 -5.70
N CYS A 146 5.39 1.05 -6.52
CA CYS A 146 5.18 2.30 -7.23
C CYS A 146 5.71 2.15 -8.66
N ASP A 147 4.89 2.48 -9.66
CA ASP A 147 5.31 2.43 -11.06
C ASP A 147 6.01 3.72 -11.47
N GLY A 148 5.60 4.87 -10.91
CA GLY A 148 6.32 6.13 -11.03
C GLY A 148 7.51 6.26 -10.08
N ASN A 149 7.76 7.46 -9.58
CA ASN A 149 8.87 7.75 -8.66
C ASN A 149 8.40 7.78 -7.20
N ILE A 150 9.30 7.47 -6.27
CA ILE A 150 9.08 7.61 -4.83
C ILE A 150 9.92 8.76 -4.29
N LEU A 151 9.27 9.70 -3.61
CA LEU A 151 9.90 10.79 -2.89
C LEU A 151 9.54 10.72 -1.40
N ILE A 152 10.54 10.60 -0.54
CA ILE A 152 10.38 10.61 0.92
C ILE A 152 11.14 11.81 1.46
N THR A 153 10.41 12.75 2.08
CA THR A 153 10.95 13.96 2.69
C THR A 153 10.67 14.05 4.18
N GLY A 154 10.08 12.98 4.77
CA GLY A 154 9.76 12.91 6.19
C GLY A 154 8.91 11.67 6.50
N GLY A 155 8.46 11.59 7.74
CA GLY A 155 7.59 10.51 8.22
C GLY A 155 8.35 9.27 8.73
N GLU A 156 7.58 8.31 9.22
CA GLU A 156 8.07 7.02 9.73
C GLU A 156 7.47 5.88 8.88
N ILE A 157 8.33 5.13 8.20
CA ILE A 157 7.94 4.03 7.33
C ILE A 157 8.53 2.74 7.90
N ALA A 158 7.67 1.78 8.24
CA ALA A 158 8.05 0.46 8.73
C ALA A 158 7.40 -0.63 7.88
N ILE A 159 8.21 -1.39 7.16
CA ILE A 159 7.76 -2.44 6.26
C ILE A 159 8.34 -3.78 6.68
N GLN A 160 7.49 -4.80 6.70
CA GLN A 160 7.89 -6.17 6.86
C GLN A 160 7.23 -7.04 5.77
N SER A 161 8.06 -7.71 4.97
CA SER A 161 7.63 -8.64 3.93
C SER A 161 8.33 -9.98 4.12
N THR A 162 7.57 -11.02 4.50
CA THR A 162 8.14 -12.29 4.94
C THR A 162 7.98 -13.43 3.95
N GLY A 163 7.13 -13.28 2.95
CA GLY A 163 6.89 -14.32 1.94
C GLY A 163 8.00 -14.43 0.89
N GLY A 164 8.01 -15.54 0.19
CA GLY A 164 8.96 -15.76 -0.90
C GLY A 164 8.86 -14.69 -2.00
N ALA A 165 10.00 -14.23 -2.49
CA ALA A 165 10.16 -13.11 -3.43
C ALA A 165 9.59 -11.76 -2.92
N GLY A 166 9.24 -11.67 -1.63
CA GLY A 166 8.67 -10.46 -1.04
C GLY A 166 9.62 -9.26 -1.14
N LYS A 167 9.07 -8.09 -1.42
CA LYS A 167 9.81 -6.84 -1.51
C LYS A 167 9.36 -5.87 -0.42
N GLY A 168 10.30 -5.14 0.14
CA GLY A 168 9.96 -4.06 1.03
C GLY A 168 9.40 -2.88 0.23
N ILE A 169 10.26 -2.21 -0.52
CA ILE A 169 9.91 -1.15 -1.47
C ILE A 169 10.31 -1.61 -2.86
N ASN A 170 9.37 -1.57 -3.80
CA ASN A 170 9.58 -1.89 -5.21
C ASN A 170 9.10 -0.71 -6.06
N CYS A 171 10.02 -0.06 -6.75
CA CYS A 171 9.76 1.11 -7.57
C CYS A 171 10.30 0.88 -8.98
N ASP A 172 9.46 1.11 -10.00
CA ASP A 172 9.90 1.01 -11.39
C ASP A 172 10.62 2.30 -11.84
N GLY A 173 10.31 3.43 -11.22
CA GLY A 173 11.06 4.68 -11.37
C GLY A 173 12.23 4.81 -10.39
N SER A 174 12.51 6.04 -10.01
CA SER A 174 13.58 6.41 -9.08
C SER A 174 13.03 6.57 -7.65
N ILE A 175 13.89 6.30 -6.66
CA ILE A 175 13.61 6.52 -5.23
C ILE A 175 14.54 7.62 -4.72
N THR A 176 13.98 8.67 -4.12
CA THR A 176 14.72 9.72 -3.44
C THR A 176 14.27 9.82 -1.98
N ILE A 177 15.21 9.69 -1.06
CA ILE A 177 14.99 9.83 0.39
C ILE A 177 15.80 11.04 0.85
N ASN A 178 15.12 12.12 1.21
CA ASN A 178 15.74 13.36 1.68
C ASN A 178 15.73 13.45 3.22
N ASP A 179 14.72 12.84 3.86
CA ASP A 179 14.57 12.83 5.32
C ASP A 179 13.58 11.73 5.74
N GLY A 180 13.34 11.56 7.04
CA GLY A 180 12.43 10.59 7.64
C GLY A 180 13.14 9.33 8.14
N THR A 181 12.33 8.38 8.60
CA THR A 181 12.82 7.07 9.08
C THR A 181 12.21 5.97 8.21
N VAL A 182 13.05 5.21 7.53
CA VAL A 182 12.65 4.10 6.65
C VAL A 182 13.27 2.81 7.19
N LYS A 183 12.41 1.94 7.73
CA LYS A 183 12.80 0.60 8.19
C LYS A 183 12.14 -0.46 7.33
N VAL A 184 12.95 -1.28 6.69
CA VAL A 184 12.48 -2.37 5.82
C VAL A 184 13.10 -3.68 6.26
N ILE A 185 12.27 -4.69 6.47
CA ILE A 185 12.68 -6.06 6.78
C ILE A 185 12.04 -7.00 5.78
N THR A 186 12.85 -7.75 5.04
CA THR A 186 12.41 -8.86 4.20
C THR A 186 13.12 -10.12 4.65
N THR A 187 12.37 -11.22 4.78
CA THR A 187 12.92 -12.52 5.24
C THR A 187 12.58 -13.66 4.27
N GLY A 188 11.90 -13.36 3.17
CA GLY A 188 11.53 -14.34 2.17
C GLY A 188 12.72 -14.83 1.35
N THR A 189 12.55 -16.00 0.76
CA THR A 189 13.55 -16.61 -0.15
C THR A 189 13.22 -16.27 -1.61
N GLN A 190 14.00 -16.81 -2.52
CA GLN A 190 13.70 -16.78 -3.95
C GLN A 190 12.46 -17.64 -4.28
N CYS A 191 11.65 -17.18 -5.22
CA CYS A 191 10.62 -17.97 -5.88
C CYS A 191 11.03 -18.24 -7.31
N VAL A 192 10.83 -19.48 -7.77
CA VAL A 192 11.12 -19.91 -9.13
C VAL A 192 9.88 -20.58 -9.70
N TYR A 193 9.46 -20.19 -10.89
CA TYR A 193 8.40 -20.82 -11.63
C TYR A 193 8.81 -20.98 -13.10
N GLY A 194 9.12 -22.19 -13.53
CA GLY A 194 9.65 -22.46 -14.85
C GLY A 194 10.99 -21.73 -15.08
N LYS A 195 10.99 -20.77 -16.01
CA LYS A 195 12.16 -19.92 -16.31
C LYS A 195 12.12 -18.57 -15.61
N LEU A 196 11.03 -18.25 -14.92
CA LEU A 196 10.88 -17.00 -14.18
C LEU A 196 11.38 -17.19 -12.76
N ASP A 197 12.10 -16.21 -12.27
CA ASP A 197 12.50 -16.14 -10.88
C ASP A 197 12.33 -14.73 -10.29
N SER A 198 12.15 -14.66 -9.00
CA SER A 198 12.14 -13.43 -8.24
C SER A 198 12.69 -13.67 -6.84
N SER A 199 13.56 -12.80 -6.38
CA SER A 199 14.16 -12.87 -5.05
C SER A 199 13.58 -11.82 -4.13
N ALA A 200 13.58 -12.10 -2.82
CA ALA A 200 13.27 -11.09 -1.82
C ALA A 200 14.26 -9.91 -1.92
N LYS A 201 13.77 -8.69 -1.77
CA LYS A 201 14.58 -7.46 -1.82
C LYS A 201 14.06 -6.45 -0.81
N GLY A 202 14.96 -5.82 -0.06
CA GLY A 202 14.58 -4.75 0.86
C GLY A 202 14.07 -3.54 0.10
N ILE A 203 14.92 -2.92 -0.71
CA ILE A 203 14.57 -1.79 -1.59
C ILE A 203 15.03 -2.14 -3.01
N LYS A 204 14.14 -1.97 -3.99
CA LYS A 204 14.42 -2.07 -5.42
C LYS A 204 13.93 -0.80 -6.11
N ALA A 205 14.79 -0.19 -6.88
CA ALA A 205 14.44 0.85 -7.84
C ALA A 205 14.97 0.39 -9.22
N ASP A 206 14.17 0.57 -10.27
CA ASP A 206 14.65 0.35 -11.63
C ASP A 206 15.39 1.58 -12.16
N GLY A 207 15.04 2.77 -11.66
CA GLY A 207 15.79 4.00 -11.81
C GLY A 207 16.84 4.20 -10.72
N ALA A 208 17.16 5.46 -10.42
CA ALA A 208 18.15 5.81 -9.40
C ALA A 208 17.62 5.65 -7.97
N LEU A 209 18.47 5.17 -7.05
CA LEU A 209 18.23 5.25 -5.61
C LEU A 209 19.15 6.33 -5.03
N THR A 210 18.56 7.41 -4.52
CA THR A 210 19.29 8.52 -3.91
C THR A 210 18.88 8.68 -2.45
N ILE A 211 19.83 8.70 -1.53
CA ILE A 211 19.60 8.94 -0.10
C ILE A 211 20.41 10.16 0.29
N ASN A 212 19.74 11.29 0.50
CA ASN A 212 20.34 12.58 0.85
C ASN A 212 20.31 12.83 2.37
N GLY A 213 19.41 12.13 3.09
CA GLY A 213 19.24 12.32 4.52
C GLY A 213 18.31 11.28 5.15
N GLY A 214 17.93 11.51 6.40
CA GLY A 214 17.08 10.61 7.17
C GLY A 214 17.82 9.39 7.74
N THR A 215 17.04 8.43 8.23
CA THR A 215 17.55 7.14 8.74
C THR A 215 16.97 6.00 7.93
N VAL A 216 17.81 5.24 7.26
CA VAL A 216 17.39 4.11 6.42
C VAL A 216 18.01 2.82 6.96
N LEU A 217 17.17 1.89 7.41
CA LEU A 217 17.55 0.58 7.90
C LEU A 217 16.91 -0.50 7.03
N VAL A 218 17.71 -1.26 6.32
CA VAL A 218 17.24 -2.35 5.47
C VAL A 218 17.87 -3.66 5.91
N LYS A 219 17.02 -4.67 6.12
CA LYS A 219 17.43 -6.06 6.32
C LYS A 219 16.69 -6.91 5.29
N ALA A 220 17.44 -7.58 4.41
CA ALA A 220 16.92 -8.45 3.38
C ALA A 220 17.65 -9.80 3.40
#